data_b7a39564c17a557cfc1c19bea852df73
#
_entry.id   b7a39564c17a557cfc1c19bea852df73
#
_cell.length_a   1.000
_cell.length_b   1.000
_cell.length_c   1.000
_cell.angle_alpha   90.00
_cell.angle_beta   90.00
_cell.angle_gamma   90.00
#
_symmetry.space_group_name_H-M   'P 1'
#
loop_
_entity.id
_entity.type
_entity.pdbx_description
1 polymer ?
#
loop_
_entity_poly.entity_id
_entity_poly.type
_entity_poly.pdbx_seq_one_letter_code
_entity_poly.pdbx_strand_id
1 'polypeptide(L)'
;HEKKINFKQGIDVRGMRGDDALQSVTYFIDDAIQVGAGKVRILHGTGTGILRQLIRDYLRTVPGVRRFQDEHVQFGGAGITVVEFD
;
A
#
# COMPACT_ATOMS: atom_id res chain seq x y z
N HIS A 1 1.48 1.00 21.15
CA HIS A 1 1.26 2.41 21.42
C HIS A 1 2.24 3.29 20.64
N GLU A 2 3.55 3.04 20.80
CA GLU A 2 4.55 3.80 20.09
C GLU A 2 4.45 3.58 18.58
N LYS A 3 4.17 2.35 18.16
CA LYS A 3 3.99 2.04 16.75
C LYS A 3 2.86 2.87 16.14
N LYS A 4 1.77 3.03 16.87
CA LYS A 4 0.64 3.83 16.40
C LYS A 4 1.02 5.32 16.26
N ILE A 5 1.80 5.84 17.18
CA ILE A 5 2.27 7.22 17.13
C ILE A 5 3.22 7.44 15.95
N ASN A 6 4.07 6.47 15.68
CA ASN A 6 5.13 6.60 14.68
C ASN A 6 4.76 5.97 13.32
N PHE A 7 3.57 5.39 13.22
CA PHE A 7 3.15 4.75 11.99
C PHE A 7 2.96 5.78 10.87
N LYS A 8 3.62 5.57 9.75
CA LYS A 8 3.45 6.40 8.56
C LYS A 8 2.32 5.83 7.73
N GLN A 9 1.47 6.71 7.21
CA GLN A 9 0.31 6.28 6.44
C GLN A 9 0.62 6.07 4.97
N GLY A 10 1.87 6.07 4.60
CA GLY A 10 2.29 5.82 3.23
C GLY A 10 3.63 5.13 3.16
N ILE A 11 3.84 4.39 2.08
CA ILE A 11 5.11 3.73 1.77
C ILE A 11 5.46 3.99 0.32
N ASP A 12 6.76 4.18 0.05
CA ASP A 12 7.28 4.40 -1.30
C ASP A 12 8.13 3.20 -1.68
N VAL A 13 7.66 2.43 -2.65
CA VAL A 13 8.38 1.24 -3.14
C VAL A 13 8.84 1.41 -4.60
N ARG A 14 8.83 2.65 -5.09
CA ARG A 14 9.29 2.92 -6.46
C ARG A 14 10.74 2.49 -6.63
N GLY A 15 11.03 1.88 -7.77
CA GLY A 15 12.38 1.45 -8.09
C GLY A 15 12.80 0.15 -7.41
N MET A 16 11.99 -0.42 -6.55
CA MET A 16 12.30 -1.70 -5.93
C MET A 16 12.03 -2.85 -6.88
N ARG A 17 12.73 -3.96 -6.68
CA ARG A 17 12.40 -5.21 -7.35
C ARG A 17 11.04 -5.70 -6.84
N GLY A 18 10.34 -6.46 -7.69
CA GLY A 18 8.99 -6.91 -7.37
C GLY A 18 8.90 -7.67 -6.05
N ASP A 19 9.82 -8.60 -5.81
CA ASP A 19 9.84 -9.40 -4.59
C ASP A 19 10.12 -8.53 -3.35
N ASP A 20 11.06 -7.61 -3.45
CA ASP A 20 11.39 -6.72 -2.34
C ASP A 20 10.24 -5.75 -2.04
N ALA A 21 9.63 -5.20 -3.10
CA ALA A 21 8.49 -4.31 -2.93
C ALA A 21 7.33 -5.04 -2.26
N LEU A 22 7.05 -6.25 -2.69
CA LEU A 22 5.95 -7.04 -2.13
C LEU A 22 6.19 -7.35 -0.66
N GLN A 23 7.43 -7.71 -0.30
CA GLN A 23 7.78 -7.98 1.10
C GLN A 23 7.58 -6.72 1.96
N SER A 24 8.07 -5.57 1.47
CA SER A 24 7.91 -4.31 2.18
C SER A 24 6.45 -3.94 2.38
N VAL A 25 5.65 -4.11 1.33
CA VAL A 25 4.22 -3.82 1.40
C VAL A 25 3.53 -4.77 2.37
N THR A 26 3.89 -6.05 2.36
CA THR A 26 3.31 -7.02 3.28
C THR A 26 3.51 -6.61 4.73
N TYR A 27 4.72 -6.24 5.11
CA TYR A 27 5.00 -5.77 6.47
C TYR A 27 4.27 -4.48 6.78
N PHE A 28 4.22 -3.57 5.82
CA PHE A 28 3.53 -2.29 5.98
C PHE A 28 2.03 -2.50 6.23
N ILE A 29 1.40 -3.37 5.47
CA ILE A 29 -0.03 -3.66 5.61
C ILE A 29 -0.31 -4.35 6.95
N ASP A 30 0.54 -5.28 7.36
CA ASP A 30 0.41 -5.92 8.67
C ASP A 30 0.46 -4.89 9.78
N ASP A 31 1.41 -3.96 9.73
CA ASP A 31 1.52 -2.89 10.71
C ASP A 31 0.28 -1.99 10.70
N ALA A 32 -0.21 -1.66 9.51
CA ALA A 32 -1.39 -0.81 9.39
C ALA A 32 -2.61 -1.45 10.06
N ILE A 33 -2.78 -2.75 9.85
CA ILE A 33 -3.89 -3.48 10.47
C ILE A 33 -3.73 -3.50 11.99
N GLN A 34 -2.52 -3.75 12.48
CA GLN A 34 -2.25 -3.81 13.92
C GLN A 34 -2.52 -2.49 14.63
N VAL A 35 -2.21 -1.37 14.00
CA VAL A 35 -2.45 -0.06 14.62
C VAL A 35 -3.86 0.46 14.37
N GLY A 36 -4.67 -0.27 13.62
CA GLY A 36 -6.04 0.15 13.32
C GLY A 36 -6.12 1.30 12.34
N ALA A 37 -5.21 1.37 11.38
CA ALA A 37 -5.25 2.41 10.36
C ALA A 37 -6.51 2.27 9.53
N GLY A 38 -7.15 3.40 9.20
CA GLY A 38 -8.33 3.38 8.35
C GLY A 38 -7.99 3.35 6.88
N LYS A 39 -6.89 4.00 6.52
CA LYS A 39 -6.50 4.16 5.12
C LYS A 39 -4.98 4.37 5.04
N VAL A 40 -4.35 3.79 4.02
CA VAL A 40 -2.93 3.99 3.73
C VAL A 40 -2.72 4.18 2.24
N ARG A 41 -1.55 4.67 1.86
CA ARG A 41 -1.18 4.92 0.47
C ARG A 41 0.10 4.17 0.14
N ILE A 42 0.13 3.53 -1.02
CA ILE A 42 1.31 2.80 -1.52
C ILE A 42 1.74 3.47 -2.82
N LEU A 43 2.93 4.07 -2.80
CA LEU A 43 3.49 4.75 -3.96
C LEU A 43 4.38 3.76 -4.72
N HIS A 44 3.86 3.23 -5.82
CA HIS A 44 4.57 2.23 -6.64
C HIS A 44 5.02 2.79 -7.99
N GLY A 45 4.51 3.95 -8.38
CA GLY A 45 4.79 4.54 -9.68
C GLY A 45 3.93 3.97 -10.78
N THR A 46 4.07 4.50 -11.98
CA THR A 46 3.31 4.05 -13.14
C THR A 46 4.10 3.05 -14.00
N GLY A 47 5.29 3.43 -14.44
CA GLY A 47 6.23 2.56 -15.15
C GLY A 47 5.57 1.50 -16.03
N THR A 48 6.02 0.25 -15.88
CA THR A 48 5.47 -0.89 -16.60
C THR A 48 4.16 -1.42 -16.01
N GLY A 49 3.82 -0.98 -14.79
CA GLY A 49 2.66 -1.48 -14.07
C GLY A 49 2.91 -2.77 -13.30
N ILE A 50 4.12 -3.30 -13.31
CA ILE A 50 4.42 -4.57 -12.65
C ILE A 50 4.23 -4.47 -11.14
N LEU A 51 4.78 -3.43 -10.50
CA LEU A 51 4.63 -3.27 -9.05
C LEU A 51 3.16 -3.07 -8.67
N ARG A 52 2.46 -2.25 -9.43
CA ARG A 52 1.03 -2.01 -9.20
C ARG A 52 0.26 -3.32 -9.22
N GLN A 53 0.52 -4.16 -10.22
CA GLN A 53 -0.19 -5.42 -10.37
C GLN A 53 0.13 -6.39 -9.24
N LEU A 54 1.41 -6.56 -8.90
CA LEU A 54 1.82 -7.44 -7.81
C LEU A 54 1.18 -7.04 -6.49
N ILE A 55 1.20 -5.74 -6.20
CA ILE A 55 0.66 -5.21 -4.95
C ILE A 55 -0.85 -5.43 -4.89
N ARG A 56 -1.56 -5.16 -5.99
CA ARG A 56 -3.00 -5.33 -6.02
C ARG A 56 -3.42 -6.79 -5.93
N ASP A 57 -2.70 -7.68 -6.57
CA ASP A 57 -2.97 -9.11 -6.44
C ASP A 57 -2.81 -9.58 -5.00
N TYR A 58 -1.77 -9.09 -4.32
CA TYR A 58 -1.56 -9.37 -2.90
C TYR A 58 -2.72 -8.82 -2.06
N LEU A 59 -3.10 -7.56 -2.28
CA LEU A 59 -4.15 -6.91 -1.46
C LEU A 59 -5.48 -7.64 -1.55
N ARG A 60 -5.77 -8.28 -2.68
CA ARG A 60 -7.00 -9.06 -2.83
C ARG A 60 -7.06 -10.27 -1.89
N THR A 61 -5.92 -10.71 -1.39
CA THR A 61 -5.85 -11.89 -0.52
C THR A 61 -5.86 -11.55 0.96
N VAL A 62 -5.82 -10.26 1.32
CA VAL A 62 -5.63 -9.85 2.71
C VAL A 62 -6.96 -9.62 3.40
N PRO A 63 -7.31 -10.43 4.42
CA PRO A 63 -8.49 -10.14 5.25
C PRO A 63 -8.27 -8.81 5.95
N GLY A 64 -9.31 -8.00 6.05
CA GLY A 64 -9.19 -6.68 6.64
C GLY A 64 -9.02 -5.57 5.64
N VAL A 65 -8.62 -5.87 4.40
CA VAL A 65 -8.60 -4.89 3.33
C VAL A 65 -10.01 -4.82 2.76
N ARG A 66 -10.63 -3.66 2.94
CA ARG A 66 -11.98 -3.43 2.48
C ARG A 66 -12.03 -3.16 0.98
N ARG A 67 -11.14 -2.29 0.51
CA ARG A 67 -11.02 -1.98 -0.92
C ARG A 67 -9.72 -1.24 -1.17
N PHE A 68 -9.34 -1.17 -2.42
CA PHE A 68 -8.21 -0.36 -2.86
C PHE A 68 -8.52 0.25 -4.21
N GLN A 69 -7.91 1.41 -4.49
CA GLN A 69 -8.16 2.14 -5.73
C GLN A 69 -7.01 3.09 -6.02
N ASP A 70 -7.01 3.66 -7.22
CA ASP A 70 -6.06 4.70 -7.57
C ASP A 70 -6.29 5.93 -6.69
N GLU A 71 -5.21 6.65 -6.39
CA GLU A 71 -5.32 7.95 -5.76
C GLU A 71 -5.96 8.95 -6.74
N HIS A 72 -6.49 10.03 -6.19
CA HIS A 72 -6.99 11.12 -7.00
C HIS A 72 -5.88 11.64 -7.93
N VAL A 73 -6.22 11.96 -9.17
CA VAL A 73 -5.25 12.35 -10.17
C VAL A 73 -4.39 13.54 -9.73
N GLN A 74 -4.96 14.46 -8.96
CA GLN A 74 -4.23 15.62 -8.43
C GLN A 74 -3.19 15.23 -7.38
N PHE A 75 -3.29 14.04 -6.79
CA PHE A 75 -2.44 13.59 -5.70
C PHE A 75 -1.59 12.38 -6.06
N GLY A 76 -1.47 12.07 -7.34
CA GLY A 76 -0.61 10.99 -7.79
C GLY A 76 -1.27 9.98 -8.71
N GLY A 77 -2.58 9.94 -8.76
CA GLY A 77 -3.33 9.12 -9.72
C GLY A 77 -2.92 7.65 -9.70
N ALA A 78 -2.68 7.10 -10.88
CA ALA A 78 -2.39 5.68 -11.06
C ALA A 78 -1.04 5.24 -10.50
N GLY A 79 -0.18 6.18 -10.08
CA GLY A 79 1.10 5.86 -9.43
C GLY A 79 0.99 5.51 -7.96
N ILE A 80 -0.20 5.67 -7.38
CA ILE A 80 -0.45 5.43 -5.96
C ILE A 80 -1.71 4.58 -5.82
N THR A 81 -1.64 3.53 -5.01
CA THR A 81 -2.81 2.75 -4.62
C THR A 81 -3.20 3.14 -3.19
N VAL A 82 -4.44 3.58 -3.04
CA VAL A 82 -5.01 3.88 -1.73
C VAL A 82 -5.72 2.63 -1.23
N VAL A 83 -5.40 2.20 0.00
CA VAL A 83 -5.97 1.00 0.61
C VAL A 83 -6.81 1.42 1.79
N GLU A 84 -8.06 0.95 1.83
CA GLU A 84 -8.98 1.19 2.94
C GLU A 84 -9.22 -0.11 3.68
N PHE A 85 -9.22 -0.03 5.00
CA PHE A 85 -9.41 -1.18 5.87
C PHE A 85 -10.81 -1.21 6.48
N ASP A 86 -11.20 -2.39 6.90
CA ASP A 86 -12.49 -2.60 7.59
C ASP A 86 -12.57 -1.85 8.92
#